data_1c7c07f4e99dc7b5ca2c7b8a68907db3
#
_entry.id   1c7c07f4e99dc7b5ca2c7b8a68907db3
#
_cell.length_a   1.000
_cell.length_b   1.000
_cell.length_c   1.000
_cell.angle_alpha   90.00
_cell.angle_beta   90.00
_cell.angle_gamma   90.00
#
_symmetry.space_group_name_H-M   'P 1'
#
loop_
_entity.id
_entity.type
_entity.pdbx_description
1 polymer ?
#
loop_
_entity_poly.entity_id
_entity_poly.type
_entity_poly.pdbx_seq_one_letter_code
_entity_poly.pdbx_strand_id
1 'polypeptide(L)'
;MDQGGLMAINPNAVGSTSAPTESSWTTKDSLLYAVGIGGGTNDLAFTTENSMNVDQRAYPTQAVVLGDASGAFANIGRFNPAMLVHGEQAIVLHRELPVEGTVVTVGEVTAVWDKGSGAVVEVTSRSSTADGEALFDKVMSVFIRSEGGFGGERGPSGPRNAAPEGVAPDEEVTLATREDQALIYRLSGDRNPLHSDPGFAQLAGFDRPILHGLCTYGFTG
;
A
#
# COMPACT_ATOMS: atom_id res chain seq x y z
N MET A 1 34.99 23.56 -4.06
CA MET A 1 34.59 22.18 -4.35
C MET A 1 33.11 22.15 -4.03
N ASP A 2 32.32 22.26 -5.08
CA ASP A 2 30.86 22.23 -5.01
C ASP A 2 30.43 20.84 -4.55
N GLN A 3 29.95 20.73 -3.33
CA GLN A 3 29.29 19.52 -2.85
C GLN A 3 27.96 19.50 -3.57
N GLY A 4 27.93 18.81 -4.72
CA GLY A 4 26.71 18.59 -5.48
C GLY A 4 25.63 18.10 -4.53
N GLY A 5 24.69 18.98 -4.20
CA GLY A 5 23.59 18.71 -3.30
C GLY A 5 22.85 17.47 -3.75
N LEU A 6 22.76 16.47 -2.89
CA LEU A 6 21.77 15.41 -3.02
C LEU A 6 20.44 16.12 -3.26
N MET A 7 19.80 15.83 -4.39
CA MET A 7 18.55 16.51 -4.75
C MET A 7 17.51 16.08 -3.73
N ALA A 8 17.21 17.02 -2.84
CA ALA A 8 16.17 16.91 -1.82
C ALA A 8 14.80 16.62 -2.47
N ILE A 9 13.89 16.13 -1.66
CA ILE A 9 12.46 16.05 -2.02
C ILE A 9 12.00 17.37 -2.61
N ASN A 10 11.27 17.31 -3.72
CA ASN A 10 10.70 18.46 -4.37
C ASN A 10 9.33 18.82 -3.76
N PRO A 11 9.21 19.85 -2.92
CA PRO A 11 7.93 20.22 -2.33
C PRO A 11 6.93 20.76 -3.37
N ASN A 12 7.41 21.21 -4.53
CA ASN A 12 6.57 21.70 -5.62
C ASN A 12 5.96 20.58 -6.48
N ALA A 13 6.20 19.31 -6.11
CA ALA A 13 5.59 18.17 -6.79
C ALA A 13 4.08 18.03 -6.53
N VAL A 14 3.54 18.70 -5.51
CA VAL A 14 2.10 18.67 -5.20
C VAL A 14 1.28 19.08 -6.42
N GLY A 15 0.26 18.29 -6.75
CA GLY A 15 -0.56 18.44 -7.96
C GLY A 15 0.01 17.81 -9.22
N SER A 16 1.25 17.29 -9.18
CA SER A 16 1.80 16.54 -10.32
C SER A 16 1.20 15.13 -10.39
N THR A 17 0.99 14.66 -11.62
CA THR A 17 0.39 13.35 -11.89
C THR A 17 1.36 12.42 -12.60
N SER A 18 1.16 11.11 -12.43
CA SER A 18 1.82 10.09 -13.27
C SER A 18 1.18 10.01 -14.66
N ALA A 19 1.89 9.42 -15.60
CA ALA A 19 1.25 8.88 -16.79
C ALA A 19 0.25 7.79 -16.38
N PRO A 20 -0.86 7.62 -17.15
CA PRO A 20 -1.78 6.49 -16.94
C PRO A 20 -1.05 5.16 -17.08
N THR A 21 -1.29 4.22 -16.18
CA THR A 21 -0.72 2.87 -16.19
C THR A 21 -1.83 1.84 -16.22
N GLU A 22 -1.79 0.91 -17.16
CA GLU A 22 -2.71 -0.21 -17.22
C GLU A 22 -2.21 -1.36 -16.35
N SER A 23 -3.11 -1.97 -15.58
CA SER A 23 -2.85 -3.13 -14.73
C SER A 23 -4.00 -4.11 -14.82
N SER A 24 -3.69 -5.41 -14.88
CA SER A 24 -4.70 -6.48 -14.92
C SER A 24 -4.46 -7.48 -13.81
N TRP A 25 -5.53 -8.11 -13.35
CA TRP A 25 -5.49 -9.24 -12.43
C TRP A 25 -6.46 -10.32 -12.89
N THR A 26 -6.20 -11.54 -12.46
CA THR A 26 -6.97 -12.72 -12.79
C THR A 26 -7.68 -13.27 -11.55
N THR A 27 -8.64 -14.17 -11.76
CA THR A 27 -9.25 -15.01 -10.70
C THR A 27 -8.19 -15.60 -9.75
N LYS A 28 -7.08 -16.11 -10.30
CA LYS A 28 -5.98 -16.68 -9.51
C LYS A 28 -5.32 -15.64 -8.60
N ASP A 29 -5.16 -14.40 -9.07
CA ASP A 29 -4.55 -13.33 -8.25
C ASP A 29 -5.43 -12.97 -7.07
N SER A 30 -6.76 -12.99 -7.25
CA SER A 30 -7.72 -12.76 -6.17
C SER A 30 -7.69 -13.89 -5.14
N LEU A 31 -7.62 -15.15 -5.56
CA LEU A 31 -7.45 -16.30 -4.67
C LEU A 31 -6.12 -16.23 -3.91
N LEU A 32 -5.03 -15.87 -4.60
CA LEU A 32 -3.70 -15.74 -4.00
C LEU A 32 -3.66 -14.63 -2.94
N TYR A 33 -4.28 -13.48 -3.24
CA TYR A 33 -4.41 -12.39 -2.27
C TYR A 33 -5.19 -12.85 -1.03
N ALA A 34 -6.33 -13.53 -1.21
CA ALA A 34 -7.15 -14.04 -0.12
C ALA A 34 -6.34 -14.94 0.83
N VAL A 35 -5.62 -15.93 0.28
CA VAL A 35 -4.74 -16.81 1.08
C VAL A 35 -3.58 -16.00 1.70
N GLY A 36 -3.06 -15.01 0.98
CA GLY A 36 -2.00 -14.10 1.43
C GLY A 36 -2.35 -13.28 2.66
N ILE A 37 -3.63 -12.98 2.87
CA ILE A 37 -4.15 -12.24 4.04
C ILE A 37 -4.88 -13.13 5.04
N GLY A 38 -4.65 -14.46 5.01
CA GLY A 38 -5.14 -15.39 6.01
C GLY A 38 -6.48 -16.05 5.70
N GLY A 39 -7.05 -15.82 4.50
CA GLY A 39 -8.24 -16.56 4.04
C GLY A 39 -8.00 -18.07 4.06
N GLY A 40 -8.94 -18.81 4.62
CA GLY A 40 -8.81 -20.25 4.89
C GLY A 40 -9.91 -21.10 4.29
N THR A 41 -10.00 -22.33 4.77
CA THR A 41 -10.95 -23.35 4.28
C THR A 41 -12.42 -23.03 4.60
N ASN A 42 -12.69 -22.07 5.45
CA ASN A 42 -14.04 -21.60 5.78
C ASN A 42 -14.47 -20.39 4.94
N ASP A 43 -13.55 -19.78 4.18
CA ASP A 43 -13.77 -18.56 3.41
C ASP A 43 -13.94 -18.87 1.92
N LEU A 44 -14.77 -19.89 1.60
CA LEU A 44 -14.87 -20.46 0.27
C LEU A 44 -15.18 -19.43 -0.83
N ALA A 45 -15.96 -18.40 -0.53
CA ALA A 45 -16.25 -17.33 -1.48
C ALA A 45 -15.01 -16.54 -1.91
N PHE A 46 -13.95 -16.53 -1.13
CA PHE A 46 -12.73 -15.80 -1.41
C PHE A 46 -11.54 -16.69 -1.76
N THR A 47 -11.61 -17.98 -1.40
CA THR A 47 -10.48 -18.91 -1.49
C THR A 47 -10.68 -20.01 -2.53
N THR A 48 -11.86 -20.07 -3.17
CA THR A 48 -12.16 -21.06 -4.22
C THR A 48 -12.98 -20.44 -5.35
N GLU A 49 -12.79 -20.94 -6.57
CA GLU A 49 -13.51 -20.51 -7.77
C GLU A 49 -14.58 -21.53 -8.22
N ASN A 50 -14.65 -22.68 -7.55
CA ASN A 50 -15.47 -23.82 -8.01
C ASN A 50 -16.21 -24.54 -6.86
N SER A 51 -16.42 -23.88 -5.73
CA SER A 51 -17.21 -24.44 -4.63
C SER A 51 -18.69 -24.49 -4.96
N MET A 52 -19.35 -25.59 -4.58
CA MET A 52 -20.77 -25.80 -4.90
C MET A 52 -21.66 -24.75 -4.25
N ASN A 53 -22.47 -24.04 -5.06
CA ASN A 53 -23.39 -22.97 -4.64
C ASN A 53 -22.71 -21.79 -3.95
N VAL A 54 -21.43 -21.54 -4.24
CA VAL A 54 -20.68 -20.38 -3.71
C VAL A 54 -20.07 -19.65 -4.90
N ASP A 55 -20.48 -18.42 -5.11
CA ASP A 55 -19.87 -17.54 -6.11
C ASP A 55 -18.57 -16.97 -5.55
N GLN A 56 -17.52 -16.93 -6.38
CA GLN A 56 -16.27 -16.32 -5.99
C GLN A 56 -16.42 -14.80 -5.87
N ARG A 57 -15.76 -14.25 -4.86
CA ARG A 57 -15.65 -12.81 -4.57
C ARG A 57 -14.20 -12.41 -4.35
N ALA A 58 -13.91 -11.15 -4.53
CA ALA A 58 -12.62 -10.55 -4.18
C ALA A 58 -12.73 -9.82 -2.83
N TYR A 59 -11.68 -9.89 -2.01
CA TYR A 59 -11.62 -9.07 -0.81
C TYR A 59 -11.52 -7.57 -1.18
N PRO A 60 -12.28 -6.69 -0.51
CA PRO A 60 -12.21 -5.24 -0.74
C PRO A 60 -10.79 -4.69 -0.63
N THR A 61 -10.03 -5.20 0.34
CA THR A 61 -8.65 -4.79 0.61
C THR A 61 -7.66 -5.17 -0.49
N GLN A 62 -8.03 -6.06 -1.43
CA GLN A 62 -7.17 -6.40 -2.58
C GLN A 62 -6.84 -5.16 -3.44
N ALA A 63 -7.69 -4.14 -3.43
CA ALA A 63 -7.42 -2.89 -4.14
C ALA A 63 -6.04 -2.29 -3.81
N VAL A 64 -5.47 -2.56 -2.61
CA VAL A 64 -4.14 -2.02 -2.22
C VAL A 64 -3.00 -2.52 -3.12
N VAL A 65 -3.13 -3.74 -3.67
CA VAL A 65 -2.13 -4.35 -4.56
C VAL A 65 -2.46 -4.22 -6.04
N LEU A 66 -3.63 -3.65 -6.38
CA LEU A 66 -4.06 -3.43 -7.75
C LEU A 66 -3.81 -1.99 -8.19
N GLY A 67 -3.60 -1.78 -9.48
CA GLY A 67 -3.38 -0.45 -10.06
C GLY A 67 -2.04 0.16 -9.64
N ASP A 68 -1.15 0.41 -10.58
CA ASP A 68 0.18 0.97 -10.34
C ASP A 68 0.15 2.50 -10.44
N ALA A 69 0.51 3.17 -9.35
CA ALA A 69 0.69 4.63 -9.28
C ALA A 69 2.13 5.03 -8.96
N SER A 70 3.08 4.08 -9.03
CA SER A 70 4.49 4.32 -8.67
C SER A 70 5.15 5.43 -9.48
N GLY A 71 4.68 5.68 -10.70
CA GLY A 71 5.13 6.78 -11.54
C GLY A 71 4.96 8.17 -10.91
N ALA A 72 4.05 8.37 -9.96
CA ALA A 72 3.91 9.63 -9.23
C ALA A 72 5.15 9.97 -8.40
N PHE A 73 5.86 8.95 -7.88
CA PHE A 73 7.09 9.16 -7.13
C PHE A 73 8.25 9.72 -7.96
N ALA A 74 8.23 9.58 -9.27
CA ALA A 74 9.24 10.21 -10.14
C ALA A 74 9.22 11.74 -10.04
N ASN A 75 8.10 12.34 -9.65
CA ASN A 75 7.92 13.78 -9.58
C ASN A 75 8.46 14.39 -8.27
N ILE A 76 8.62 13.59 -7.22
CA ILE A 76 9.04 14.08 -5.89
C ILE A 76 10.55 14.25 -5.73
N GLY A 77 11.35 13.97 -6.78
CA GLY A 77 12.80 14.10 -6.76
C GLY A 77 13.50 12.74 -6.58
N ARG A 78 14.78 12.81 -6.21
CA ARG A 78 15.60 11.60 -5.99
C ARG A 78 15.80 11.37 -4.50
N PHE A 79 15.54 10.18 -4.06
CA PHE A 79 15.78 9.73 -2.70
C PHE A 79 16.26 8.27 -2.70
N ASN A 80 16.82 7.81 -1.59
CA ASN A 80 17.19 6.41 -1.43
C ASN A 80 15.92 5.57 -1.13
N PRO A 81 15.50 4.65 -2.03
CA PRO A 81 14.29 3.82 -1.80
C PRO A 81 14.33 2.99 -0.51
N ALA A 82 15.52 2.64 0.00
CA ALA A 82 15.67 1.92 1.27
C ALA A 82 15.26 2.76 2.49
N MET A 83 15.14 4.09 2.32
CA MET A 83 14.70 5.00 3.38
C MET A 83 13.19 5.23 3.39
N LEU A 84 12.46 4.69 2.40
CA LEU A 84 11.02 4.80 2.31
C LEU A 84 10.34 3.79 3.22
N VAL A 85 9.42 4.28 4.05
CA VAL A 85 8.57 3.48 4.92
C VAL A 85 7.11 3.79 4.59
N HIS A 86 6.31 2.76 4.36
CA HIS A 86 4.86 2.92 4.20
C HIS A 86 4.26 3.34 5.55
N GLY A 87 3.57 4.46 5.60
CA GLY A 87 3.01 5.03 6.81
C GLY A 87 1.52 4.78 6.96
N GLU A 88 0.74 5.18 5.95
CA GLU A 88 -0.71 5.07 5.97
C GLU A 88 -1.24 4.57 4.63
N GLN A 89 -2.37 3.86 4.69
CA GLN A 89 -3.11 3.39 3.52
C GLN A 89 -4.61 3.58 3.75
N ALA A 90 -5.29 4.16 2.76
CA ALA A 90 -6.74 4.16 2.67
C ALA A 90 -7.18 3.70 1.27
N ILE A 91 -8.35 3.09 1.20
CA ILE A 91 -9.03 2.74 -0.05
C ILE A 91 -10.48 3.24 -0.02
N VAL A 92 -10.98 3.62 -1.17
CA VAL A 92 -12.39 3.91 -1.41
C VAL A 92 -12.83 3.06 -2.59
N LEU A 93 -13.71 2.11 -2.37
CA LEU A 93 -14.33 1.35 -3.46
C LEU A 93 -15.58 2.08 -3.94
N HIS A 94 -15.65 2.36 -5.24
CA HIS A 94 -16.83 2.95 -5.88
C HIS A 94 -17.85 1.88 -6.27
N ARG A 95 -17.40 0.63 -6.36
CA ARG A 95 -18.21 -0.58 -6.59
C ARG A 95 -17.50 -1.81 -6.03
N GLU A 96 -18.19 -2.94 -5.95
CA GLU A 96 -17.58 -4.22 -5.59
C GLU A 96 -16.42 -4.57 -6.53
N LEU A 97 -15.30 -5.02 -5.96
CA LEU A 97 -14.12 -5.37 -6.72
C LEU A 97 -14.38 -6.70 -7.45
N PRO A 98 -14.26 -6.76 -8.79
CA PRO A 98 -14.42 -8.00 -9.52
C PRO A 98 -13.24 -8.95 -9.25
N VAL A 99 -13.49 -10.26 -9.37
CA VAL A 99 -12.48 -11.31 -9.15
C VAL A 99 -11.34 -11.29 -10.17
N GLU A 100 -11.59 -10.69 -11.34
CA GLU A 100 -10.60 -10.44 -12.40
C GLU A 100 -10.94 -9.15 -13.13
N GLY A 101 -9.97 -8.52 -13.74
CA GLY A 101 -10.22 -7.28 -14.48
C GLY A 101 -8.96 -6.56 -14.93
N THR A 102 -9.21 -5.41 -15.55
CA THR A 102 -8.17 -4.47 -15.99
C THR A 102 -8.58 -3.06 -15.59
N VAL A 103 -7.62 -2.30 -15.09
CA VAL A 103 -7.80 -0.89 -14.74
C VAL A 103 -6.71 -0.02 -15.32
N VAL A 104 -7.06 1.22 -15.59
CA VAL A 104 -6.13 2.31 -15.86
C VAL A 104 -6.04 3.16 -14.60
N THR A 105 -4.81 3.34 -14.10
CA THR A 105 -4.54 4.07 -12.85
C THR A 105 -3.72 5.32 -13.13
N VAL A 106 -4.10 6.43 -12.49
CA VAL A 106 -3.33 7.68 -12.45
C VAL A 106 -3.05 8.02 -11.00
N GLY A 107 -1.78 8.25 -10.68
CA GLY A 107 -1.34 8.73 -9.37
C GLY A 107 -1.13 10.24 -9.38
N GLU A 108 -1.49 10.91 -8.31
CA GLU A 108 -1.28 12.34 -8.06
C GLU A 108 -0.56 12.53 -6.73
N VAL A 109 0.50 13.33 -6.69
CA VAL A 109 1.12 13.77 -5.44
C VAL A 109 0.19 14.79 -4.79
N THR A 110 -0.47 14.41 -3.71
CA THR A 110 -1.47 15.27 -3.03
C THR A 110 -0.90 16.05 -1.86
N ALA A 111 0.23 15.59 -1.28
CA ALA A 111 0.93 16.35 -0.26
C ALA A 111 2.41 15.99 -0.17
N VAL A 112 3.21 16.98 0.27
CA VAL A 112 4.61 16.82 0.67
C VAL A 112 4.82 17.62 1.95
N TRP A 113 5.10 16.94 3.07
CA TRP A 113 5.28 17.60 4.38
C TRP A 113 6.69 17.41 4.93
N ASP A 114 7.26 18.50 5.46
CA ASP A 114 8.56 18.49 6.13
C ASP A 114 8.38 18.10 7.61
N LYS A 115 8.83 16.91 7.98
CA LYS A 115 8.82 16.43 9.37
C LYS A 115 10.14 16.73 10.13
N GLY A 116 11.06 17.45 9.52
CA GLY A 116 12.39 17.73 10.05
C GLY A 116 13.35 16.56 9.87
N SER A 117 13.09 15.40 10.45
CA SER A 117 13.92 14.19 10.31
C SER A 117 13.66 13.39 9.03
N GLY A 118 12.63 13.75 8.27
CA GLY A 118 12.24 13.12 7.02
C GLY A 118 11.11 13.87 6.35
N ALA A 119 10.72 13.42 5.17
CA ALA A 119 9.56 13.91 4.43
C ALA A 119 8.39 12.92 4.50
N VAL A 120 7.17 13.42 4.60
CA VAL A 120 5.97 12.62 4.31
C VAL A 120 5.48 13.03 2.93
N VAL A 121 5.29 12.04 2.06
CA VAL A 121 4.69 12.23 0.75
C VAL A 121 3.38 11.45 0.70
N GLU A 122 2.32 12.11 0.29
CA GLU A 122 1.02 11.49 0.07
C GLU A 122 0.74 11.42 -1.44
N VAL A 123 0.32 10.24 -1.88
CA VAL A 123 -0.09 9.97 -3.26
C VAL A 123 -1.51 9.45 -3.24
N THR A 124 -2.40 10.15 -3.93
CA THR A 124 -3.73 9.64 -4.27
C THR A 124 -3.70 9.01 -5.64
N SER A 125 -4.19 7.79 -5.78
CA SER A 125 -4.36 7.14 -7.07
C SER A 125 -5.81 6.84 -7.36
N ARG A 126 -6.23 7.07 -8.61
CA ARG A 126 -7.58 6.80 -9.10
C ARG A 126 -7.50 5.73 -10.16
N SER A 127 -8.27 4.66 -9.97
CA SER A 127 -8.31 3.52 -10.88
C SER A 127 -9.70 3.39 -11.50
N SER A 128 -9.75 3.36 -12.82
CA SER A 128 -10.97 3.22 -13.60
C SER A 128 -10.87 2.05 -14.58
N THR A 129 -12.00 1.51 -14.99
CA THR A 129 -12.10 0.53 -16.05
C THR A 129 -11.74 1.14 -17.41
N ALA A 130 -11.58 0.32 -18.45
CA ALA A 130 -11.23 0.78 -19.79
C ALA A 130 -12.26 1.74 -20.42
N ASP A 131 -13.53 1.63 -20.02
CA ASP A 131 -14.63 2.52 -20.41
C ASP A 131 -14.75 3.77 -19.52
N GLY A 132 -13.81 3.97 -18.59
CA GLY A 132 -13.69 5.18 -17.78
C GLY A 132 -14.52 5.21 -16.51
N GLU A 133 -15.17 4.11 -16.13
CA GLU A 133 -15.93 4.04 -14.89
C GLU A 133 -15.01 3.87 -13.68
N ALA A 134 -15.17 4.71 -12.65
CA ALA A 134 -14.38 4.62 -11.42
C ALA A 134 -14.61 3.28 -10.71
N LEU A 135 -13.51 2.61 -10.36
CA LEU A 135 -13.55 1.34 -9.62
C LEU A 135 -13.10 1.53 -8.17
N PHE A 136 -11.91 2.08 -7.97
CA PHE A 136 -11.40 2.38 -6.62
C PHE A 136 -10.39 3.53 -6.63
N ASP A 137 -10.29 4.20 -5.48
CA ASP A 137 -9.22 5.15 -5.19
C ASP A 137 -8.37 4.62 -4.02
N LYS A 138 -7.08 4.99 -4.03
CA LYS A 138 -6.16 4.73 -2.92
C LYS A 138 -5.50 6.03 -2.49
N VAL A 139 -5.33 6.19 -1.18
CA VAL A 139 -4.46 7.22 -0.60
C VAL A 139 -3.36 6.51 0.17
N MET A 140 -2.13 6.78 -0.21
CA MET A 140 -0.94 6.22 0.41
C MET A 140 -0.07 7.34 0.93
N SER A 141 0.32 7.29 2.21
CA SER A 141 1.35 8.15 2.77
C SER A 141 2.61 7.35 3.03
N VAL A 142 3.74 7.85 2.57
CA VAL A 142 5.06 7.28 2.84
C VAL A 142 5.91 8.26 3.62
N PHE A 143 6.72 7.74 4.55
CA PHE A 143 7.74 8.51 5.25
C PHE A 143 9.11 8.19 4.65
N ILE A 144 9.82 9.21 4.18
CA ILE A 144 11.16 9.07 3.60
C ILE A 144 12.15 9.64 4.60
N ARG A 145 12.88 8.76 5.25
CA ARG A 145 13.85 9.10 6.30
C ARG A 145 14.97 9.96 5.73
N SER A 146 15.46 10.89 6.53
CA SER A 146 16.57 11.81 6.21
C SER A 146 16.31 12.79 5.06
N GLU A 147 15.08 12.86 4.55
CA GLU A 147 14.69 13.74 3.45
C GLU A 147 13.86 14.95 3.96
N GLY A 148 13.98 15.32 5.23
CA GLY A 148 13.34 16.50 5.82
C GLY A 148 14.28 17.69 5.90
N GLY A 149 13.80 18.81 6.47
CA GLY A 149 14.58 20.02 6.68
C GLY A 149 14.61 20.96 5.46
N PHE A 150 13.71 20.77 4.49
CA PHE A 150 13.61 21.64 3.31
C PHE A 150 12.76 22.90 3.54
N GLY A 151 12.21 23.10 4.76
CA GLY A 151 11.46 24.30 5.15
C GLY A 151 10.01 24.33 4.67
N GLY A 152 9.44 23.17 4.33
CA GLY A 152 8.04 23.02 3.97
C GLY A 152 7.11 23.00 5.19
N GLU A 153 5.80 22.91 4.92
CA GLU A 153 4.79 22.72 5.97
C GLU A 153 4.98 21.38 6.67
N ARG A 154 4.71 21.34 8.00
CA ARG A 154 4.79 20.08 8.76
C ARG A 154 3.66 19.12 8.49
N GLY A 155 2.53 19.63 8.00
CA GLY A 155 1.31 18.86 7.82
C GLY A 155 0.71 18.33 9.14
N PRO A 156 -0.31 17.48 9.08
CA PRO A 156 -0.99 16.93 10.25
C PRO A 156 -0.05 16.10 11.12
N SER A 157 -0.33 16.04 12.42
CA SER A 157 0.40 15.25 13.41
C SER A 157 -0.57 14.30 14.13
N GLY A 158 -0.10 13.10 14.43
CA GLY A 158 -0.90 12.05 15.08
C GLY A 158 -1.72 11.21 14.10
N PRO A 159 -2.31 10.10 14.58
CA PRO A 159 -3.13 9.22 13.78
C PRO A 159 -4.43 9.92 13.35
N ARG A 160 -4.84 9.71 12.08
CA ARG A 160 -6.08 10.32 11.55
C ARG A 160 -7.34 9.74 12.19
N ASN A 161 -7.30 8.47 12.59
CA ASN A 161 -8.41 7.71 13.15
C ASN A 161 -7.99 7.09 14.48
N ALA A 162 -7.62 7.91 15.47
CA ALA A 162 -7.29 7.42 16.80
C ALA A 162 -8.54 6.85 17.46
N ALA A 163 -8.41 5.68 18.10
CA ALA A 163 -9.46 5.16 18.96
C ALA A 163 -9.74 6.14 20.11
N PRO A 164 -11.01 6.28 20.56
CA PRO A 164 -11.35 7.12 21.69
C PRO A 164 -10.56 6.69 22.96
N GLU A 165 -9.96 7.66 23.63
CA GLU A 165 -9.18 7.38 24.85
C GLU A 165 -10.11 6.91 25.97
N GLY A 166 -9.75 5.79 26.65
CA GLY A 166 -10.49 5.25 27.78
C GLY A 166 -11.80 4.51 27.45
N VAL A 167 -12.10 4.31 26.17
CA VAL A 167 -13.25 3.52 25.71
C VAL A 167 -12.78 2.11 25.34
N ALA A 168 -13.41 1.10 25.93
CA ALA A 168 -13.16 -0.29 25.54
C ALA A 168 -13.68 -0.56 24.12
N PRO A 169 -13.04 -1.45 23.35
CA PRO A 169 -13.55 -1.84 22.04
C PRO A 169 -14.89 -2.59 22.17
N ASP A 170 -15.75 -2.46 21.18
CA ASP A 170 -17.02 -3.19 21.13
C ASP A 170 -16.79 -4.69 20.92
N GLU A 171 -15.77 -5.05 20.15
CA GLU A 171 -15.35 -6.42 19.87
C GLU A 171 -13.83 -6.52 19.82
N GLU A 172 -13.31 -7.70 20.19
CA GLU A 172 -11.89 -8.02 20.08
C GLU A 172 -11.73 -9.36 19.33
N VAL A 173 -11.01 -9.33 18.21
CA VAL A 173 -10.74 -10.53 17.40
C VAL A 173 -9.23 -10.73 17.30
N THR A 174 -8.78 -11.96 17.57
CA THR A 174 -7.38 -12.34 17.40
C THR A 174 -7.22 -13.19 16.15
N LEU A 175 -6.44 -12.70 15.17
CA LEU A 175 -6.09 -13.40 13.94
C LEU A 175 -4.61 -13.78 13.99
N ALA A 176 -4.32 -15.08 13.89
CA ALA A 176 -2.94 -15.57 13.86
C ALA A 176 -2.36 -15.46 12.46
N THR A 177 -1.14 -14.92 12.35
CA THR A 177 -0.37 -14.98 11.12
C THR A 177 0.51 -16.23 11.09
N ARG A 178 0.76 -16.76 9.89
CA ARG A 178 1.64 -17.91 9.67
C ARG A 178 3.10 -17.46 9.66
N GLU A 179 4.00 -18.36 9.96
CA GLU A 179 5.46 -18.09 9.89
C GLU A 179 5.91 -17.74 8.46
N ASP A 180 5.28 -18.34 7.44
CA ASP A 180 5.52 -18.11 6.01
C ASP A 180 4.58 -17.07 5.39
N GLN A 181 3.79 -16.32 6.18
CA GLN A 181 2.77 -15.39 5.69
C GLN A 181 3.36 -14.34 4.73
N ALA A 182 4.52 -13.78 5.06
CA ALA A 182 5.17 -12.80 4.19
C ALA A 182 5.59 -13.39 2.83
N LEU A 183 5.99 -14.68 2.80
CA LEU A 183 6.38 -15.37 1.58
C LEU A 183 5.19 -15.62 0.65
N ILE A 184 4.00 -15.83 1.22
CA ILE A 184 2.76 -15.97 0.45
C ILE A 184 2.31 -14.59 -0.03
N TYR A 185 2.17 -13.61 0.89
CA TYR A 185 1.66 -12.28 0.57
C TYR A 185 2.47 -11.56 -0.51
N ARG A 186 3.82 -11.67 -0.49
CA ARG A 186 4.68 -11.04 -1.50
C ARG A 186 4.36 -11.45 -2.94
N LEU A 187 3.70 -12.58 -3.13
CA LEU A 187 3.28 -13.06 -4.46
C LEU A 187 2.16 -12.20 -5.06
N SER A 188 1.46 -11.43 -4.23
CA SER A 188 0.44 -10.47 -4.67
C SER A 188 1.01 -9.14 -5.19
N GLY A 189 2.36 -8.98 -5.25
CA GLY A 189 3.00 -7.82 -5.91
C GLY A 189 4.17 -7.21 -5.15
N ASP A 190 4.09 -7.07 -3.84
CA ASP A 190 5.16 -6.46 -3.04
C ASP A 190 6.34 -7.43 -2.84
N ARG A 191 7.37 -7.25 -3.66
CA ARG A 191 8.59 -8.08 -3.68
C ARG A 191 9.74 -7.49 -2.89
N ASN A 192 9.52 -6.49 -2.02
CA ASN A 192 10.57 -5.88 -1.22
C ASN A 192 11.31 -6.95 -0.38
N PRO A 193 12.64 -7.08 -0.51
CA PRO A 193 13.43 -8.10 0.18
C PRO A 193 13.42 -7.96 1.71
N LEU A 194 12.99 -6.82 2.25
CA LEU A 194 12.77 -6.63 3.69
C LEU A 194 11.84 -7.70 4.30
N HIS A 195 10.95 -8.25 3.49
CA HIS A 195 9.95 -9.22 3.90
C HIS A 195 10.33 -10.68 3.62
N SER A 196 11.52 -10.92 3.03
CA SER A 196 11.91 -12.27 2.61
C SER A 196 13.39 -12.61 2.79
N ASP A 197 14.29 -11.61 2.84
CA ASP A 197 15.74 -11.81 2.91
C ASP A 197 16.27 -11.42 4.29
N PRO A 198 16.83 -12.39 5.08
CA PRO A 198 17.37 -12.09 6.40
C PRO A 198 18.54 -11.10 6.38
N GLY A 199 19.40 -11.15 5.36
CA GLY A 199 20.52 -10.21 5.23
C GLY A 199 20.05 -8.78 4.97
N PHE A 200 19.05 -8.62 4.11
CA PHE A 200 18.44 -7.31 3.87
C PHE A 200 17.70 -6.77 5.10
N ALA A 201 16.97 -7.64 5.82
CA ALA A 201 16.30 -7.26 7.06
C ALA A 201 17.29 -6.75 8.12
N GLN A 202 18.43 -7.42 8.29
CA GLN A 202 19.50 -6.99 9.20
C GLN A 202 20.10 -5.63 8.82
N LEU A 203 20.32 -5.37 7.52
CA LEU A 203 20.76 -4.05 7.03
C LEU A 203 19.73 -2.95 7.34
N ALA A 204 18.45 -3.30 7.38
CA ALA A 204 17.37 -2.38 7.75
C ALA A 204 17.14 -2.26 9.27
N GLY A 205 17.94 -2.98 10.10
CA GLY A 205 17.86 -2.92 11.56
C GLY A 205 16.86 -3.90 12.20
N PHE A 206 16.45 -4.94 11.48
CA PHE A 206 15.56 -5.98 11.98
C PHE A 206 16.30 -7.31 12.15
N ASP A 207 16.02 -8.08 13.20
CA ASP A 207 16.65 -9.37 13.46
C ASP A 207 16.27 -10.44 12.40
N ARG A 208 15.12 -10.28 11.75
CA ARG A 208 14.60 -11.18 10.73
C ARG A 208 13.67 -10.43 9.79
N PRO A 209 13.31 -11.01 8.62
CA PRO A 209 12.26 -10.46 7.76
C PRO A 209 10.97 -10.19 8.51
N ILE A 210 10.35 -9.05 8.26
CA ILE A 210 9.10 -8.64 8.90
C ILE A 210 7.92 -8.86 7.97
N LEU A 211 6.72 -8.97 8.52
CA LEU A 211 5.49 -9.02 7.73
C LEU A 211 5.24 -7.68 7.02
N HIS A 212 4.66 -7.71 5.83
CA HIS A 212 4.21 -6.52 5.12
C HIS A 212 3.14 -5.78 5.92
N GLY A 213 3.24 -4.47 6.02
CA GLY A 213 2.19 -3.65 6.64
C GLY A 213 0.84 -3.79 5.94
N LEU A 214 0.85 -3.86 4.60
CA LEU A 214 -0.37 -4.07 3.81
C LEU A 214 -0.96 -5.49 3.95
N CYS A 215 -0.17 -6.48 4.34
CA CYS A 215 -0.70 -7.79 4.73
C CYS A 215 -1.54 -7.67 6.02
N THR A 216 -1.01 -6.98 7.04
CA THR A 216 -1.77 -6.68 8.26
C THR A 216 -3.02 -5.87 7.96
N TYR A 217 -2.94 -4.89 7.06
CA TYR A 217 -4.11 -4.14 6.59
C TYR A 217 -5.17 -5.07 5.98
N GLY A 218 -4.76 -6.05 5.17
CA GLY A 218 -5.67 -7.04 4.58
C GLY A 218 -6.34 -7.96 5.61
N PHE A 219 -5.63 -8.32 6.70
CA PHE A 219 -6.20 -9.11 7.79
C PHE A 219 -7.27 -8.35 8.59
N THR A 220 -7.17 -7.02 8.65
CA THR A 220 -8.04 -6.18 9.49
C THR A 220 -9.22 -5.56 8.73
N GLY A 221 -9.22 -5.56 7.43
CA GLY A 221 -10.27 -5.03 6.55
C GLY A 221 -11.07 -6.15 5.93
#